data_cd042e4cf806c188f4b58faf76642f73
#
_entry.id   cd042e4cf806c188f4b58faf76642f73
#
_cell.length_a   1.000
_cell.length_b   1.000
_cell.length_c   1.000
_cell.angle_alpha   90.00
_cell.angle_beta   90.00
_cell.angle_gamma   90.00
#
_symmetry.space_group_name_H-M   'P 1'
#
loop_
_entity.id
_entity.type
_entity.pdbx_description
1 polymer ?
#
loop_
_entity_poly.entity_id
_entity_poly.type
_entity_poly.pdbx_seq_one_letter_code
_entity_poly.pdbx_strand_id
1 'polypeptide(L)'
;MDRQITISVGASRRDTQWKQQLLSVSELYQRLQQPMRTNESFAAYCAMSKAQQSDLKDVGGFVGGALIGGRRKASAVQFRDVVTLDFDNIPGWKTDDIIAACDKMMVSYCVYSTRKHCANKPRLRVVIPLDRSVSPDEYEPIARRLASYIGIQYADPTTFQPERLMYWPSCSADAEYVYHTGLATSPLASADMVLGTYADWKPPSKRTLSGNTTAARPPVLSISIMC
;
A
#
# COMPACT_ATOMS: atom_id res chain seq x y z
N MET A 1 16.19 -13.90 -0.85
CA MET A 1 17.00 -13.04 0.09
C MET A 1 16.04 -12.05 0.72
N ASP A 2 15.94 -11.99 2.05
CA ASP A 2 14.98 -11.16 2.77
C ASP A 2 15.54 -9.73 2.89
N ARG A 3 15.00 -8.82 2.06
CA ARG A 3 15.48 -7.44 2.00
C ARG A 3 15.11 -6.68 3.27
N GLN A 4 16.04 -5.89 3.78
CA GLN A 4 15.75 -4.85 4.77
C GLN A 4 15.07 -3.66 4.10
N ILE A 5 13.94 -3.25 4.64
CA ILE A 5 13.11 -2.15 4.17
C ILE A 5 12.87 -1.14 5.29
N THR A 6 12.68 0.11 4.92
CA THR A 6 12.28 1.17 5.86
C THR A 6 10.77 1.40 5.77
N ILE A 7 10.11 1.47 6.90
CA ILE A 7 8.74 1.97 7.02
C ILE A 7 8.70 3.11 8.04
N SER A 8 7.74 4.02 7.89
CA SER A 8 7.44 5.03 8.92
C SER A 8 6.15 4.65 9.64
N VAL A 9 6.18 4.53 10.96
CA VAL A 9 5.09 4.02 11.79
C VAL A 9 4.53 5.11 12.68
N GLY A 10 3.20 5.19 12.74
CA GLY A 10 2.45 6.02 13.67
C GLY A 10 1.50 5.18 14.51
N ALA A 11 1.30 5.54 15.78
CA ALA A 11 0.34 4.89 16.67
C ALA A 11 -1.12 5.28 16.35
N SER A 12 -1.32 6.35 15.58
CA SER A 12 -2.62 6.84 15.16
C SER A 12 -2.50 7.60 13.82
N ARG A 13 -3.58 7.63 13.04
CA ARG A 13 -3.68 8.49 11.85
C ARG A 13 -3.46 9.98 12.15
N ARG A 14 -3.65 10.38 13.42
CA ARG A 14 -3.50 11.75 13.90
C ARG A 14 -2.09 12.08 14.36
N ASP A 15 -1.19 11.10 14.38
CA ASP A 15 0.17 11.33 14.84
C ASP A 15 0.88 12.39 13.98
N THR A 16 1.61 13.24 14.66
CA THR A 16 2.43 14.27 14.06
C THR A 16 3.91 13.92 14.03
N GLN A 17 4.29 12.80 14.64
CA GLN A 17 5.65 12.28 14.74
C GLN A 17 5.69 10.78 14.39
N TRP A 18 5.96 10.49 13.13
CA TRP A 18 6.09 9.13 12.60
C TRP A 18 7.51 8.66 12.76
N LYS A 19 7.69 7.48 13.32
CA LYS A 19 9.02 6.90 13.62
C LYS A 19 9.44 5.95 12.51
N GLN A 20 10.64 6.14 11.97
CA GLN A 20 11.21 5.20 11.02
C GLN A 20 11.61 3.90 11.74
N GLN A 21 11.32 2.79 11.09
CA GLN A 21 11.71 1.45 11.51
C GLN A 21 12.35 0.73 10.32
N LEU A 22 13.49 0.09 10.58
CA LEU A 22 14.13 -0.83 9.66
C LEU A 22 13.70 -2.24 10.07
N LEU A 23 13.19 -3.01 9.12
CA LEU A 23 12.74 -4.39 9.32
C LEU A 23 12.88 -5.17 8.01
N SER A 24 12.89 -6.49 8.10
CA SER A 24 12.85 -7.32 6.91
C SER A 24 11.44 -7.40 6.29
N VAL A 25 11.36 -7.78 5.02
CA VAL A 25 10.07 -8.04 4.35
C VAL A 25 9.27 -9.12 5.10
N SER A 26 9.94 -10.19 5.56
CA SER A 26 9.31 -11.25 6.34
C SER A 26 8.71 -10.74 7.64
N GLU A 27 9.41 -9.87 8.38
CA GLU A 27 8.89 -9.27 9.61
C GLU A 27 7.67 -8.38 9.35
N LEU A 28 7.65 -7.61 8.25
CA LEU A 28 6.47 -6.86 7.84
C LEU A 28 5.30 -7.80 7.56
N TYR A 29 5.51 -8.88 6.82
CA TYR A 29 4.46 -9.86 6.49
C TYR A 29 3.92 -10.56 7.74
N GLN A 30 4.79 -10.99 8.66
CA GLN A 30 4.37 -11.56 9.94
C GLN A 30 3.49 -10.59 10.75
N ARG A 31 3.85 -9.31 10.78
CA ARG A 31 3.05 -8.30 11.45
C ARG A 31 1.67 -8.09 10.78
N LEU A 32 1.59 -8.20 9.47
CA LEU A 32 0.34 -8.09 8.72
C LEU A 32 -0.53 -9.34 8.83
N GLN A 33 0.04 -10.50 9.18
CA GLN A 33 -0.69 -11.75 9.36
C GLN A 33 -1.59 -11.74 10.59
N GLN A 34 -1.25 -10.98 11.62
CA GLN A 34 -1.93 -10.98 12.91
C GLN A 34 -2.81 -9.73 13.08
N PRO A 35 -4.14 -9.82 12.85
CA PRO A 35 -5.02 -8.69 13.05
C PRO A 35 -5.26 -8.44 14.54
N MET A 36 -5.36 -7.16 14.92
CA MET A 36 -5.93 -6.79 16.21
C MET A 36 -7.44 -7.04 16.17
N ARG A 37 -7.94 -7.94 17.03
CA ARG A 37 -9.37 -8.18 17.18
C ARG A 37 -9.94 -7.31 18.30
N THR A 38 -11.06 -6.67 18.03
CA THR A 38 -11.82 -5.88 19.00
C THR A 38 -13.06 -6.66 19.46
N ASN A 39 -13.69 -6.25 20.53
CA ASN A 39 -14.72 -7.06 21.21
C ASN A 39 -16.11 -6.99 20.57
N GLU A 40 -16.38 -5.95 19.75
CA GLU A 40 -17.68 -5.81 19.09
C GLU A 40 -17.84 -6.81 17.94
N SER A 41 -19.09 -7.17 17.64
CA SER A 41 -19.40 -7.93 16.42
C SER A 41 -19.25 -7.08 15.17
N PHE A 42 -19.05 -7.73 14.02
CA PHE A 42 -19.02 -7.06 12.71
C PHE A 42 -20.31 -6.30 12.42
N ALA A 43 -21.47 -6.86 12.77
CA ALA A 43 -22.76 -6.20 12.63
C ALA A 43 -22.86 -4.93 13.48
N ALA A 44 -22.43 -5.00 14.74
CA ALA A 44 -22.37 -3.83 15.64
C ALA A 44 -21.45 -2.75 15.08
N TYR A 45 -20.24 -3.14 14.61
CA TYR A 45 -19.31 -2.20 13.97
C TYR A 45 -19.92 -1.52 12.73
N CYS A 46 -20.62 -2.26 11.88
CA CYS A 46 -21.27 -1.71 10.69
C CYS A 46 -22.40 -0.72 11.01
N ALA A 47 -23.09 -0.91 12.14
CA ALA A 47 -24.15 -0.02 12.62
C ALA A 47 -23.64 1.28 13.28
N MET A 48 -22.36 1.33 13.65
CA MET A 48 -21.75 2.52 14.28
C MET A 48 -21.70 3.71 13.32
N SER A 49 -21.63 4.93 13.90
CA SER A 49 -21.36 6.14 13.15
C SER A 49 -19.98 6.08 12.48
N LYS A 50 -19.80 6.86 11.39
CA LYS A 50 -18.49 6.94 10.70
C LYS A 50 -17.35 7.38 11.62
N ALA A 51 -17.62 8.22 12.63
CA ALA A 51 -16.63 8.65 13.60
C ALA A 51 -16.17 7.48 14.47
N GLN A 52 -17.10 6.74 15.08
CA GLN A 52 -16.81 5.56 15.90
C GLN A 52 -16.08 4.47 15.08
N GLN A 53 -16.53 4.18 13.86
CA GLN A 53 -15.86 3.25 12.97
C GLN A 53 -14.41 3.68 12.68
N SER A 54 -14.19 4.99 12.48
CA SER A 54 -12.87 5.53 12.20
C SER A 54 -11.95 5.47 13.40
N ASP A 55 -12.45 5.63 14.60
CA ASP A 55 -11.66 5.54 15.82
C ASP A 55 -11.31 4.09 16.16
N LEU A 56 -12.24 3.14 16.02
CA LEU A 56 -11.96 1.71 16.17
C LEU A 56 -10.98 1.15 15.12
N LYS A 57 -11.01 1.71 13.90
CA LYS A 57 -10.10 1.32 12.83
C LYS A 57 -8.68 1.86 13.06
N ASP A 58 -8.53 2.90 13.88
CA ASP A 58 -7.27 3.60 14.09
C ASP A 58 -6.41 2.88 15.14
N VAL A 59 -5.91 1.74 14.76
CA VAL A 59 -4.94 0.94 15.54
C VAL A 59 -3.49 1.27 15.18
N GLY A 60 -3.28 2.49 14.67
CA GLY A 60 -2.02 2.89 14.06
C GLY A 60 -1.84 2.33 12.66
N GLY A 61 -0.66 2.57 12.09
CA GLY A 61 -0.35 2.14 10.74
C GLY A 61 1.03 2.55 10.29
N PHE A 62 1.28 2.38 9.00
CA PHE A 62 2.60 2.66 8.42
C PHE A 62 2.49 3.35 7.05
N VAL A 63 3.57 4.02 6.67
CA VAL A 63 3.88 4.41 5.30
C VAL A 63 5.07 3.56 4.86
N GLY A 64 5.00 2.92 3.71
CA GLY A 64 6.01 1.97 3.23
C GLY A 64 7.30 2.64 2.74
N GLY A 65 7.89 3.51 3.54
CA GLY A 65 9.10 4.27 3.24
C GLY A 65 9.46 5.26 4.34
N ALA A 66 10.42 6.14 4.07
CA ALA A 66 10.95 7.13 5.01
C ALA A 66 10.24 8.49 4.88
N LEU A 67 9.97 9.12 6.03
CA LEU A 67 9.42 10.46 6.14
C LEU A 67 10.43 11.42 6.78
N ILE A 68 10.75 12.52 6.10
CA ILE A 68 11.62 13.57 6.64
C ILE A 68 10.92 14.26 7.82
N GLY A 69 11.62 14.38 8.94
CA GLY A 69 11.10 15.03 10.14
C GLY A 69 9.88 14.34 10.75
N GLY A 70 9.63 13.08 10.39
CA GLY A 70 8.50 12.30 10.91
C GLY A 70 7.12 12.83 10.56
N ARG A 71 6.99 13.69 9.55
CA ARG A 71 5.71 14.28 9.14
C ARG A 71 5.09 13.50 7.97
N ARG A 72 3.88 12.99 8.14
CA ARG A 72 3.13 12.30 7.08
C ARG A 72 2.43 13.29 6.15
N LYS A 73 3.16 13.77 5.16
CA LYS A 73 2.69 14.64 4.06
C LYS A 73 3.49 14.36 2.79
N ALA A 74 2.95 14.65 1.62
CA ALA A 74 3.59 14.39 0.33
C ALA A 74 5.02 14.94 0.25
N SER A 75 5.22 16.21 0.65
CA SER A 75 6.52 16.86 0.60
C SER A 75 7.55 16.34 1.61
N ALA A 76 7.17 15.46 2.52
CA ALA A 76 8.06 14.86 3.51
C ALA A 76 8.44 13.41 3.17
N VAL A 77 7.88 12.81 2.13
CA VAL A 77 8.29 11.47 1.70
C VAL A 77 9.68 11.56 1.10
N GLN A 78 10.63 10.87 1.71
CA GLN A 78 12.01 10.82 1.24
C GLN A 78 12.18 9.75 0.16
N PHE A 79 11.68 8.55 0.44
CA PHE A 79 11.63 7.41 -0.48
C PHE A 79 10.56 6.40 -0.06
N ARG A 80 10.27 5.48 -0.96
CA ARG A 80 9.40 4.31 -0.70
C ARG A 80 10.18 3.02 -0.97
N ASP A 81 10.03 2.05 -0.08
CA ASP A 81 10.56 0.68 -0.22
C ASP A 81 9.46 -0.32 -0.58
N VAL A 82 8.22 0.06 -0.34
CA VAL A 82 7.06 -0.83 -0.47
C VAL A 82 5.92 -0.11 -1.19
N VAL A 83 5.37 -0.73 -2.22
CA VAL A 83 4.10 -0.31 -2.80
C VAL A 83 2.96 -0.84 -1.95
N THR A 84 2.00 0.04 -1.66
CA THR A 84 0.82 -0.31 -0.86
C THR A 84 -0.43 0.12 -1.62
N LEU A 85 -1.33 -0.83 -1.89
CA LEU A 85 -2.56 -0.62 -2.65
C LEU A 85 -3.78 -0.95 -1.78
N ASP A 86 -4.83 -0.15 -1.86
CA ASP A 86 -6.10 -0.34 -1.14
C ASP A 86 -7.20 -0.59 -2.18
N PHE A 87 -7.83 -1.76 -2.15
CA PHE A 87 -8.88 -2.18 -3.08
C PHE A 87 -10.21 -2.21 -2.35
N ASP A 88 -11.02 -1.18 -2.52
CA ASP A 88 -12.28 -0.98 -1.79
C ASP A 88 -13.54 -1.26 -2.64
N ASN A 89 -13.40 -1.35 -3.96
CA ASN A 89 -14.52 -1.46 -4.90
C ASN A 89 -14.57 -2.84 -5.58
N ILE A 90 -14.10 -3.89 -4.92
CA ILE A 90 -14.06 -5.24 -5.45
C ILE A 90 -15.50 -5.82 -5.40
N PRO A 91 -16.03 -6.37 -6.50
CA PRO A 91 -17.27 -7.16 -6.47
C PRO A 91 -17.13 -8.40 -5.57
N GLY A 92 -18.18 -8.81 -4.87
CA GLY A 92 -18.17 -9.84 -3.83
C GLY A 92 -17.54 -11.18 -4.23
N TRP A 93 -17.65 -11.57 -5.48
CA TRP A 93 -17.09 -12.82 -6.02
C TRP A 93 -15.65 -12.68 -6.57
N LYS A 94 -15.01 -11.52 -6.42
CA LYS A 94 -13.70 -11.21 -7.02
C LYS A 94 -12.52 -11.31 -6.06
N THR A 95 -12.69 -11.72 -4.81
CA THR A 95 -11.57 -11.82 -3.84
C THR A 95 -10.47 -12.74 -4.36
N ASP A 96 -10.84 -13.96 -4.78
CA ASP A 96 -9.89 -14.94 -5.28
C ASP A 96 -9.25 -14.52 -6.60
N ASP A 97 -9.99 -13.80 -7.46
CA ASP A 97 -9.44 -13.25 -8.70
C ASP A 97 -8.34 -12.20 -8.43
N ILE A 98 -8.51 -11.36 -7.39
CA ILE A 98 -7.47 -10.40 -6.97
C ILE A 98 -6.23 -11.15 -6.49
N ILE A 99 -6.39 -12.19 -5.67
CA ILE A 99 -5.28 -13.02 -5.19
C ILE A 99 -4.58 -13.71 -6.38
N ALA A 100 -5.35 -14.32 -7.28
CA ALA A 100 -4.81 -14.96 -8.47
C ALA A 100 -4.09 -13.97 -9.43
N ALA A 101 -4.56 -12.73 -9.50
CA ALA A 101 -3.87 -11.68 -10.26
C ALA A 101 -2.54 -11.28 -9.60
N CYS A 102 -2.49 -11.24 -8.27
CA CYS A 102 -1.24 -11.04 -7.54
C CYS A 102 -0.24 -12.18 -7.78
N ASP A 103 -0.69 -13.44 -7.75
CA ASP A 103 0.14 -14.62 -8.04
C ASP A 103 0.77 -14.55 -9.44
N LYS A 104 -0.01 -14.12 -10.45
CA LYS A 104 0.46 -13.98 -11.83
C LYS A 104 1.57 -12.95 -12.01
N MET A 105 1.73 -12.01 -11.09
CA MET A 105 2.87 -11.08 -11.14
C MET A 105 4.21 -11.76 -10.86
N MET A 106 4.21 -12.95 -10.24
CA MET A 106 5.40 -13.74 -9.90
C MET A 106 6.43 -12.97 -9.08
N VAL A 107 5.99 -12.01 -8.27
CA VAL A 107 6.81 -11.24 -7.33
C VAL A 107 6.35 -11.48 -5.90
N SER A 108 7.16 -11.12 -4.93
CA SER A 108 6.79 -11.15 -3.52
C SER A 108 5.67 -10.14 -3.24
N TYR A 109 4.62 -10.57 -2.57
CA TYR A 109 3.52 -9.72 -2.13
C TYR A 109 2.83 -10.30 -0.90
N CYS A 110 2.06 -9.45 -0.21
CA CYS A 110 1.15 -9.83 0.84
C CYS A 110 -0.22 -9.17 0.59
N VAL A 111 -1.28 -9.94 0.70
CA VAL A 111 -2.67 -9.45 0.71
C VAL A 111 -3.23 -9.59 2.10
N TYR A 112 -3.95 -8.57 2.58
CA TYR A 112 -4.73 -8.67 3.80
C TYR A 112 -6.03 -7.87 3.71
N SER A 113 -7.06 -8.35 4.41
CA SER A 113 -8.37 -7.70 4.40
C SER A 113 -8.42 -6.48 5.33
N THR A 114 -9.24 -5.50 4.95
CA THR A 114 -9.52 -4.33 5.79
C THR A 114 -10.69 -4.61 6.74
N ARG A 115 -10.87 -3.77 7.75
CA ARG A 115 -11.87 -3.96 8.81
C ARG A 115 -13.31 -4.13 8.32
N LYS A 116 -13.67 -3.60 7.15
CA LYS A 116 -15.01 -3.74 6.55
C LYS A 116 -15.10 -4.85 5.49
N HIS A 117 -14.10 -5.70 5.43
CA HIS A 117 -14.14 -6.83 4.53
C HIS A 117 -15.26 -7.80 4.91
N CYS A 118 -15.98 -8.28 3.91
CA CYS A 118 -16.89 -9.42 4.00
C CYS A 118 -17.02 -10.04 2.60
N ALA A 119 -17.47 -11.29 2.53
CA ALA A 119 -17.59 -12.03 1.27
C ALA A 119 -18.38 -11.28 0.19
N ASN A 120 -19.48 -10.62 0.57
CA ASN A 120 -20.32 -9.86 -0.37
C ASN A 120 -19.75 -8.48 -0.74
N LYS A 121 -18.78 -7.98 0.00
CA LYS A 121 -18.12 -6.69 -0.24
C LYS A 121 -16.66 -6.77 0.13
N PRO A 122 -15.85 -7.46 -0.65
CA PRO A 122 -14.43 -7.62 -0.37
C PRO A 122 -13.70 -6.28 -0.35
N ARG A 123 -12.78 -6.16 0.61
CA ARG A 123 -11.89 -5.01 0.76
C ARG A 123 -10.52 -5.51 1.15
N LEU A 124 -9.56 -5.33 0.27
CA LEU A 124 -8.23 -5.91 0.37
C LEU A 124 -7.15 -4.83 0.28
N ARG A 125 -6.05 -5.06 0.96
CA ARG A 125 -4.81 -4.33 0.77
C ARG A 125 -3.75 -5.25 0.23
N VAL A 126 -2.99 -4.74 -0.74
CA VAL A 126 -1.86 -5.43 -1.33
C VAL A 126 -0.59 -4.66 -1.00
N VAL A 127 0.40 -5.36 -0.48
CA VAL A 127 1.72 -4.84 -0.10
C VAL A 127 2.75 -5.53 -0.97
N ILE A 128 3.51 -4.77 -1.74
CA ILE A 128 4.48 -5.28 -2.71
C ILE A 128 5.84 -4.61 -2.44
N PRO A 129 6.81 -5.34 -1.85
CA PRO A 129 8.15 -4.83 -1.65
C PRO A 129 8.87 -4.64 -2.98
N LEU A 130 9.63 -3.55 -3.07
CA LEU A 130 10.45 -3.23 -4.23
C LEU A 130 11.89 -3.75 -4.04
N ASP A 131 12.60 -3.99 -5.12
CA ASP A 131 14.00 -4.40 -5.12
C ASP A 131 14.97 -3.29 -4.69
N ARG A 132 14.56 -2.03 -4.83
CA ARG A 132 15.26 -0.83 -4.36
C ARG A 132 14.31 0.21 -3.79
N SER A 133 14.86 1.20 -3.08
CA SER A 133 14.13 2.40 -2.71
C SER A 133 13.82 3.25 -3.95
N VAL A 134 12.65 3.86 -3.99
CA VAL A 134 12.19 4.71 -5.08
C VAL A 134 11.80 6.09 -4.57
N SER A 135 12.02 7.11 -5.39
CA SER A 135 11.59 8.48 -5.08
C SER A 135 10.07 8.62 -5.09
N PRO A 136 9.50 9.68 -4.50
CA PRO A 136 8.07 9.97 -4.61
C PRO A 136 7.57 10.07 -6.06
N ASP A 137 8.41 10.61 -6.96
CA ASP A 137 8.07 10.75 -8.38
C ASP A 137 8.03 9.39 -9.12
N GLU A 138 8.84 8.41 -8.69
CA GLU A 138 8.83 7.04 -9.20
C GLU A 138 7.68 6.21 -8.61
N TYR A 139 7.25 6.53 -7.38
CA TYR A 139 6.28 5.72 -6.66
C TYR A 139 4.92 5.64 -7.35
N GLU A 140 4.34 6.78 -7.73
CA GLU A 140 3.00 6.81 -8.33
C GLU A 140 2.93 6.00 -9.62
N PRO A 141 3.83 6.16 -10.62
CA PRO A 141 3.79 5.34 -11.84
C PRO A 141 4.00 3.84 -11.54
N ILE A 142 4.89 3.48 -10.62
CA ILE A 142 5.09 2.07 -10.21
C ILE A 142 3.80 1.52 -9.60
N ALA A 143 3.21 2.22 -8.64
CA ALA A 143 1.99 1.79 -7.97
C ALA A 143 0.81 1.64 -8.94
N ARG A 144 0.65 2.57 -9.88
CA ARG A 144 -0.37 2.48 -10.94
C ARG A 144 -0.16 1.29 -11.87
N ARG A 145 1.07 1.03 -12.27
CA ARG A 145 1.38 -0.11 -13.14
C ARG A 145 1.11 -1.44 -12.43
N LEU A 146 1.55 -1.59 -11.20
CA LEU A 146 1.28 -2.79 -10.42
C LEU A 146 -0.22 -2.96 -10.18
N ALA A 147 -0.94 -1.88 -9.86
CA ALA A 147 -2.40 -1.92 -9.73
C ALA A 147 -3.09 -2.31 -11.05
N SER A 148 -2.55 -1.93 -12.21
CA SER A 148 -3.13 -2.30 -13.51
C SER A 148 -3.06 -3.81 -13.81
N TYR A 149 -2.08 -4.51 -13.27
CA TYR A 149 -1.99 -5.97 -13.40
C TYR A 149 -3.00 -6.69 -12.49
N ILE A 150 -3.41 -6.05 -11.39
CA ILE A 150 -4.35 -6.62 -10.42
C ILE A 150 -5.80 -6.25 -10.74
N GLY A 151 -6.03 -4.99 -11.15
CA GLY A 151 -7.36 -4.44 -11.42
C GLY A 151 -7.48 -3.01 -10.89
N ILE A 152 -6.85 -2.06 -11.57
CA ILE A 152 -6.75 -0.65 -11.14
C ILE A 152 -8.12 0.00 -10.90
N GLN A 153 -9.18 -0.45 -11.60
CA GLN A 153 -10.54 0.05 -11.44
C GLN A 153 -11.14 -0.24 -10.05
N TYR A 154 -10.57 -1.19 -9.31
CA TYR A 154 -10.99 -1.54 -7.95
C TYR A 154 -10.18 -0.81 -6.87
N ALA A 155 -9.10 -0.14 -7.26
CA ALA A 155 -8.23 0.56 -6.33
C ALA A 155 -8.83 1.90 -5.85
N ASP A 156 -8.64 2.22 -4.58
CA ASP A 156 -8.87 3.57 -4.05
C ASP A 156 -7.90 4.54 -4.75
N PRO A 157 -8.37 5.59 -5.45
CA PRO A 157 -7.50 6.54 -6.15
C PRO A 157 -6.44 7.20 -5.25
N THR A 158 -6.70 7.30 -3.96
CA THR A 158 -5.75 7.90 -3.01
C THR A 158 -4.60 6.96 -2.65
N THR A 159 -4.68 5.68 -3.03
CA THR A 159 -3.62 4.70 -2.75
C THR A 159 -2.31 5.00 -3.48
N PHE A 160 -2.38 5.79 -4.56
CA PHE A 160 -1.21 6.16 -5.36
C PHE A 160 -0.40 7.33 -4.75
N GLN A 161 -0.89 7.94 -3.68
CA GLN A 161 -0.19 9.02 -2.98
C GLN A 161 1.00 8.44 -2.20
N PRO A 162 2.22 9.01 -2.34
CA PRO A 162 3.41 8.47 -1.67
C PRO A 162 3.31 8.46 -0.13
N GLU A 163 2.58 9.40 0.46
CA GLU A 163 2.35 9.52 1.90
C GLU A 163 1.17 8.70 2.43
N ARG A 164 0.55 7.87 1.57
CA ARG A 164 -0.65 7.13 1.95
C ARG A 164 -0.41 6.23 3.16
N LEU A 165 -1.25 6.41 4.18
CA LEU A 165 -1.30 5.58 5.37
C LEU A 165 -1.92 4.21 5.04
N MET A 166 -1.24 3.15 5.43
CA MET A 166 -1.83 1.82 5.59
C MET A 166 -2.03 1.51 7.06
N TYR A 167 -3.30 1.34 7.48
CA TYR A 167 -3.58 0.91 8.85
C TYR A 167 -3.06 -0.51 9.08
N TRP A 168 -2.54 -0.76 10.28
CA TRP A 168 -2.32 -2.13 10.71
C TRP A 168 -3.63 -2.93 10.62
N PRO A 169 -3.57 -4.25 10.42
CA PRO A 169 -4.76 -5.06 10.32
C PRO A 169 -5.56 -5.04 11.63
N SER A 170 -6.86 -4.85 11.52
CA SER A 170 -7.80 -4.96 12.61
C SER A 170 -9.15 -5.47 12.12
N CYS A 171 -9.85 -6.23 12.95
CA CYS A 171 -11.18 -6.74 12.64
C CYS A 171 -12.03 -6.89 13.90
N SER A 172 -13.35 -7.00 13.73
CA SER A 172 -14.28 -7.31 14.81
C SER A 172 -14.08 -8.76 15.31
N ALA A 173 -14.64 -9.10 16.47
CA ALA A 173 -14.44 -10.39 17.12
C ALA A 173 -14.80 -11.58 16.22
N ASP A 174 -15.92 -11.46 15.50
CA ASP A 174 -16.50 -12.47 14.61
C ASP A 174 -16.23 -12.26 13.13
N ALA A 175 -15.47 -11.22 12.76
CA ALA A 175 -15.19 -10.92 11.37
C ALA A 175 -14.17 -11.88 10.76
N GLU A 176 -14.38 -12.21 9.49
CA GLU A 176 -13.36 -12.89 8.69
C GLU A 176 -12.13 -11.99 8.49
N TYR A 177 -10.96 -12.61 8.57
CA TYR A 177 -9.71 -11.96 8.21
C TYR A 177 -9.00 -12.76 7.13
N VAL A 178 -8.89 -12.17 5.96
CA VAL A 178 -8.16 -12.74 4.82
C VAL A 178 -6.71 -12.31 4.91
N TYR A 179 -5.81 -13.27 4.80
CA TYR A 179 -4.37 -13.06 4.66
C TYR A 179 -3.80 -14.05 3.66
N HIS A 180 -3.02 -13.57 2.71
CA HIS A 180 -2.37 -14.39 1.70
C HIS A 180 -1.02 -13.78 1.30
N THR A 181 -0.05 -14.63 0.99
CA THR A 181 1.25 -14.22 0.44
C THR A 181 1.57 -15.04 -0.78
N GLY A 182 2.29 -14.46 -1.72
CA GLY A 182 2.90 -15.22 -2.81
C GLY A 182 3.94 -16.24 -2.30
N LEU A 183 4.53 -16.98 -3.23
CA LEU A 183 5.56 -17.98 -2.88
C LEU A 183 6.74 -17.29 -2.17
N ALA A 184 7.25 -17.93 -1.12
CA ALA A 184 8.39 -17.42 -0.35
C ALA A 184 9.67 -17.23 -1.18
N THR A 185 9.78 -17.93 -2.32
CA THR A 185 10.89 -17.85 -3.26
C THR A 185 10.73 -16.77 -4.33
N SER A 186 9.57 -16.10 -4.39
CA SER A 186 9.32 -15.06 -5.39
C SER A 186 10.28 -13.88 -5.20
N PRO A 187 10.82 -13.32 -6.30
CA PRO A 187 11.68 -12.15 -6.25
C PRO A 187 10.89 -10.91 -5.80
N LEU A 188 11.59 -9.90 -5.34
CA LEU A 188 11.00 -8.57 -5.12
C LEU A 188 10.60 -7.94 -6.45
N ALA A 189 9.61 -7.04 -6.44
CA ALA A 189 9.22 -6.33 -7.65
C ALA A 189 10.33 -5.36 -8.07
N SER A 190 10.81 -5.52 -9.31
CA SER A 190 11.85 -4.64 -9.84
C SER A 190 11.27 -3.29 -10.24
N ALA A 191 11.68 -2.24 -9.52
CA ALA A 191 11.27 -0.88 -9.80
C ALA A 191 11.63 -0.46 -11.23
N ASP A 192 12.82 -0.81 -11.70
CA ASP A 192 13.31 -0.42 -13.02
C ASP A 192 12.58 -1.16 -14.14
N MET A 193 12.27 -2.45 -13.95
CA MET A 193 11.46 -3.20 -14.92
C MET A 193 10.04 -2.64 -15.02
N VAL A 194 9.42 -2.30 -13.90
CA VAL A 194 8.07 -1.71 -13.88
C VAL A 194 8.08 -0.35 -14.58
N LEU A 195 9.04 0.52 -14.26
CA LEU A 195 9.17 1.83 -14.90
C LEU A 195 9.48 1.72 -16.38
N GLY A 196 10.31 0.76 -16.79
CA GLY A 196 10.63 0.49 -18.20
C GLY A 196 9.45 0.08 -19.07
N THR A 197 8.28 -0.24 -18.47
CA THR A 197 7.03 -0.50 -19.24
C THR A 197 6.36 0.77 -19.76
N TYR A 198 6.81 1.96 -19.33
CA TYR A 198 6.32 3.23 -19.82
C TYR A 198 7.22 3.75 -20.97
N ALA A 199 6.65 4.00 -22.16
CA ALA A 199 7.41 4.46 -23.32
C ALA A 199 8.16 5.79 -23.10
N ASP A 200 7.57 6.68 -22.28
CA ASP A 200 8.09 8.02 -22.03
C ASP A 200 8.85 8.15 -20.69
N TRP A 201 9.10 7.01 -20.01
CA TRP A 201 9.82 7.08 -18.75
C TRP A 201 11.26 7.53 -18.96
N LYS A 202 11.59 8.67 -18.37
CA LYS A 202 12.97 9.16 -18.26
C LYS A 202 13.32 9.21 -16.78
N PRO A 203 14.40 8.51 -16.35
CA PRO A 203 14.83 8.62 -14.96
C PRO A 203 15.08 10.10 -14.62
N PRO A 204 14.71 10.57 -13.43
CA PRO A 204 15.01 11.93 -13.01
C PRO A 204 16.51 12.14 -13.15
N SER A 205 16.92 13.13 -13.94
CA SER A 205 18.32 13.54 -14.05
C SER A 205 18.84 13.74 -12.62
N LYS A 206 20.01 13.18 -12.28
CA LYS A 206 20.65 13.34 -10.97
C LYS A 206 20.59 14.81 -10.56
N ARG A 207 19.59 15.18 -9.78
CA ARG A 207 19.49 16.52 -9.21
C ARG A 207 20.59 16.61 -8.15
N THR A 208 21.59 17.39 -8.43
CA THR A 208 22.47 17.96 -7.41
C THR A 208 21.56 18.64 -6.38
N LEU A 209 21.69 18.27 -5.12
CA LEU A 209 21.02 18.89 -3.98
C LEU A 209 21.52 20.35 -3.83
N SER A 210 20.96 21.27 -4.58
CA SER A 210 21.12 22.70 -4.37
C SER A 210 19.79 23.38 -4.65
N GLY A 211 19.15 23.85 -3.58
CA GLY A 211 18.27 24.98 -3.49
C GLY A 211 16.98 24.98 -4.31
N ASN A 212 15.87 25.07 -3.56
CA ASN A 212 14.57 25.67 -3.94
C ASN A 212 14.17 25.63 -5.42
N THR A 213 13.25 24.72 -5.78
CA THR A 213 12.34 24.99 -6.88
C THR A 213 11.02 24.22 -6.69
N THR A 214 9.93 24.93 -6.80
CA THR A 214 8.55 24.46 -6.89
C THR A 214 8.45 23.33 -7.93
N ALA A 215 8.13 22.10 -7.48
CA ALA A 215 7.96 20.96 -8.36
C ALA A 215 6.68 21.12 -9.19
N ALA A 216 6.83 21.19 -10.49
CA ALA A 216 5.72 21.07 -11.43
C ALA A 216 5.16 19.64 -11.35
N ARG A 217 3.84 19.54 -11.28
CA ARG A 217 3.10 18.29 -11.27
C ARG A 217 3.35 17.55 -12.61
N PRO A 218 3.73 16.26 -12.60
CA PRO A 218 3.88 15.53 -13.85
C PRO A 218 2.52 15.42 -14.57
N PRO A 219 2.50 15.37 -15.90
CA PRO A 219 1.27 15.25 -16.68
C PRO A 219 0.54 13.95 -16.30
N VAL A 220 -0.78 14.03 -16.18
CA VAL A 220 -1.67 12.88 -16.00
C VAL A 220 -1.60 12.09 -17.30
N LEU A 221 -0.94 10.94 -17.29
CA LEU A 221 -0.88 10.04 -18.45
C LEU A 221 -2.28 9.49 -18.70
N SER A 222 -2.90 9.91 -19.79
CA SER A 222 -4.13 9.31 -20.31
C SER A 222 -3.80 7.91 -20.82
N ILE A 223 -4.36 6.89 -20.19
CA ILE A 223 -4.25 5.50 -20.63
C ILE A 223 -5.27 5.32 -21.75
N SER A 224 -4.83 5.31 -23.01
CA SER A 224 -5.63 4.77 -24.10
C SER A 224 -5.70 3.25 -23.94
N ILE A 225 -6.87 2.77 -23.57
CA ILE A 225 -7.19 1.35 -23.59
C ILE A 225 -7.46 1.01 -25.06
N MET A 226 -6.53 0.33 -25.71
CA MET A 226 -6.85 -0.37 -26.95
C MET A 226 -7.58 -1.67 -26.60
N CYS A 227 -8.76 -1.83 -27.18
CA CYS A 227 -9.58 -3.05 -27.16
C CYS A 227 -8.84 -4.23 -27.79
#